data_bde70626a151be60b17cb238dc89251e
#
_entry.id   bde70626a151be60b17cb238dc89251e
#
_cell.length_a   1.000
_cell.length_b   1.000
_cell.length_c   1.000
_cell.angle_alpha   90.00
_cell.angle_beta   90.00
_cell.angle_gamma   90.00
#
_symmetry.space_group_name_H-M   'P 1'
#
loop_
_entity.id
_entity.type
_entity.pdbx_description
1 polymer ?
#
loop_
_entity_poly.entity_id
_entity_poly.type
_entity_poly.pdbx_seq_one_letter_code
_entity_poly.pdbx_strand_id
1 'polypeptide(L)'
;MLKRLNQKFDGMASGSLILLVFRLFALGLSYLFTWVVANYFGASVLGSYALMNATVMVGVLLTRSGLDQLFLREVSSVEKGMTESYSRTYRSIVGIQLTIGIALSLLLFVSADWLSRAWLDTPSMGIILKSASVIIIPLAFNFVHAEGFRGRKQLFNYISLTRIWPIAFTL
;
A
#
# COMPACT_ATOMS: atom_id res chain seq x y z
N MET A 1 -15.35 38.24 -1.50
CA MET A 1 -15.17 37.11 -0.61
C MET A 1 -15.84 35.85 -1.16
N LEU A 2 -17.10 35.89 -1.57
CA LEU A 2 -17.88 34.76 -2.14
C LEU A 2 -17.28 34.16 -3.41
N LYS A 3 -16.72 34.95 -4.36
CA LYS A 3 -16.06 34.41 -5.57
C LYS A 3 -14.82 33.53 -5.29
N ARG A 4 -14.03 33.86 -4.27
CA ARG A 4 -12.87 33.03 -3.87
C ARG A 4 -13.29 31.74 -3.16
N LEU A 5 -14.40 31.76 -2.45
CA LEU A 5 -14.99 30.57 -1.84
C LEU A 5 -15.52 29.62 -2.93
N ASN A 6 -16.28 30.14 -3.92
CA ASN A 6 -16.75 29.30 -5.05
C ASN A 6 -15.61 28.66 -5.84
N GLN A 7 -14.57 29.42 -6.21
CA GLN A 7 -13.39 28.84 -6.90
C GLN A 7 -12.68 27.74 -6.08
N LYS A 8 -12.67 27.88 -4.75
CA LYS A 8 -12.07 26.88 -3.87
C LYS A 8 -12.94 25.63 -3.75
N PHE A 9 -14.26 25.79 -3.76
CA PHE A 9 -15.23 24.68 -3.80
C PHE A 9 -15.23 23.96 -5.14
N ASP A 10 -15.16 24.67 -6.26
CA ASP A 10 -15.08 24.08 -7.60
C ASP A 10 -13.78 23.29 -7.80
N GLY A 11 -12.65 23.77 -7.28
CA GLY A 11 -11.37 23.05 -7.29
C GLY A 11 -11.36 21.82 -6.38
N MET A 12 -12.05 21.86 -5.25
CA MET A 12 -12.19 20.69 -4.36
C MET A 12 -13.18 19.67 -4.92
N ALA A 13 -14.29 20.11 -5.51
CA ALA A 13 -15.28 19.24 -6.14
C ALA A 13 -14.70 18.51 -7.37
N SER A 14 -13.97 19.22 -8.23
CA SER A 14 -13.30 18.62 -9.40
C SER A 14 -12.21 17.63 -8.99
N GLY A 15 -11.42 17.93 -7.95
CA GLY A 15 -10.44 16.99 -7.40
C GLY A 15 -11.08 15.72 -6.84
N SER A 16 -12.19 15.85 -6.11
CA SER A 16 -12.94 14.71 -5.57
C SER A 16 -13.56 13.84 -6.66
N LEU A 17 -14.04 14.45 -7.73
CA LEU A 17 -14.67 13.77 -8.86
C LEU A 17 -13.63 12.96 -9.66
N ILE A 18 -12.46 13.53 -9.90
CA ILE A 18 -11.32 12.85 -10.50
C ILE A 18 -10.91 11.62 -9.65
N LEU A 19 -10.80 11.78 -8.32
CA LEU A 19 -10.50 10.69 -7.41
C LEU A 19 -11.54 9.57 -7.49
N LEU A 20 -12.81 9.92 -7.58
CA LEU A 20 -13.93 8.97 -7.69
C LEU A 20 -13.83 8.18 -9.00
N VAL A 21 -13.60 8.85 -10.12
CA VAL A 21 -13.45 8.21 -11.44
C VAL A 21 -12.26 7.23 -11.44
N PHE A 22 -11.10 7.64 -10.93
CA PHE A 22 -9.94 6.74 -10.81
C PHE A 22 -10.21 5.55 -9.89
N ARG A 23 -10.97 5.75 -8.82
CA ARG A 23 -11.36 4.67 -7.91
C ARG A 23 -12.30 3.66 -8.58
N LEU A 24 -13.29 4.13 -9.33
CA LEU A 24 -14.19 3.27 -10.10
C LEU A 24 -13.44 2.49 -11.18
N PHE A 25 -12.53 3.16 -11.89
CA PHE A 25 -11.68 2.51 -12.88
C PHE A 25 -10.79 1.41 -12.26
N ALA A 26 -10.15 1.69 -11.12
CA ALA A 26 -9.36 0.71 -10.41
C ALA A 26 -10.19 -0.49 -9.92
N LEU A 27 -11.43 -0.27 -9.45
CA LEU A 27 -12.36 -1.34 -9.07
C LEU A 27 -12.74 -2.19 -10.29
N GLY A 28 -13.05 -1.56 -11.43
CA GLY A 28 -13.36 -2.28 -12.67
C GLY A 28 -12.20 -3.15 -13.14
N LEU A 29 -10.97 -2.62 -13.10
CA LEU A 29 -9.77 -3.35 -13.48
C LEU A 29 -9.49 -4.52 -12.52
N SER A 30 -9.68 -4.32 -11.21
CA SER A 30 -9.55 -5.38 -10.20
C SER A 30 -10.58 -6.50 -10.40
N TYR A 31 -11.83 -6.13 -10.72
CA TYR A 31 -12.87 -7.11 -11.05
C TYR A 31 -12.52 -7.91 -12.31
N LEU A 32 -12.08 -7.23 -13.36
CA LEU A 32 -11.68 -7.86 -14.62
C LEU A 32 -10.50 -8.82 -14.41
N PHE A 33 -9.51 -8.43 -13.64
CA PHE A 33 -8.41 -9.31 -13.24
C PHE A 33 -8.91 -10.57 -12.51
N THR A 34 -9.76 -10.39 -11.50
CA THR A 34 -10.35 -11.51 -10.75
C THR A 34 -11.13 -12.45 -11.66
N TRP A 35 -11.93 -11.89 -12.59
CA TRP A 35 -12.70 -12.66 -13.55
C TRP A 35 -11.79 -13.46 -14.50
N VAL A 36 -10.73 -12.84 -15.04
CA VAL A 36 -9.76 -13.51 -15.90
C VAL A 36 -9.08 -14.66 -15.14
N VAL A 37 -8.57 -14.39 -13.96
CA VAL A 37 -7.87 -15.43 -13.16
C VAL A 37 -8.83 -16.58 -12.82
N ALA A 38 -10.07 -16.30 -12.44
CA ALA A 38 -11.05 -17.33 -12.13
C ALA A 38 -11.37 -18.22 -13.32
N ASN A 39 -11.55 -17.62 -14.51
CA ASN A 39 -11.93 -18.36 -15.71
C ASN A 39 -10.79 -19.13 -16.36
N TYR A 40 -9.57 -18.57 -16.40
CA TYR A 40 -8.44 -19.19 -17.09
C TYR A 40 -7.61 -20.10 -16.18
N PHE A 41 -7.47 -19.76 -14.90
CA PHE A 41 -6.61 -20.49 -13.95
C PHE A 41 -7.40 -21.26 -12.89
N GLY A 42 -8.69 -20.99 -12.77
CA GLY A 42 -9.58 -21.70 -11.85
C GLY A 42 -9.61 -21.13 -10.44
N ALA A 43 -10.59 -21.59 -9.65
CA ALA A 43 -10.87 -21.11 -8.30
C ALA A 43 -9.72 -21.35 -7.30
N SER A 44 -8.96 -22.43 -7.47
CA SER A 44 -7.84 -22.76 -6.58
C SER A 44 -6.71 -21.74 -6.67
N VAL A 45 -6.35 -21.31 -7.89
CA VAL A 45 -5.32 -20.28 -8.11
C VAL A 45 -5.79 -18.93 -7.58
N LEU A 46 -7.06 -18.59 -7.81
CA LEU A 46 -7.66 -17.37 -7.26
C LEU A 46 -7.63 -17.36 -5.73
N GLY A 47 -7.94 -18.50 -5.09
CA GLY A 47 -7.86 -18.66 -3.64
C GLY A 47 -6.43 -18.46 -3.10
N SER A 48 -5.45 -19.05 -3.79
CA SER A 48 -4.02 -18.86 -3.46
C SER A 48 -3.57 -17.41 -3.57
N TYR A 49 -3.98 -16.74 -4.64
CA TYR A 49 -3.73 -15.31 -4.83
C TYR A 49 -4.37 -14.45 -3.74
N ALA A 50 -5.63 -14.73 -3.41
CA ALA A 50 -6.36 -14.01 -2.36
C ALA A 50 -5.67 -14.16 -0.99
N LEU A 51 -5.22 -15.37 -0.65
CA LEU A 51 -4.48 -15.64 0.57
C LEU A 51 -3.14 -14.89 0.60
N MET A 52 -2.38 -14.94 -0.50
CA MET A 52 -1.13 -14.19 -0.63
C MET A 52 -1.36 -12.69 -0.41
N ASN A 53 -2.35 -12.13 -1.11
CA ASN A 53 -2.67 -10.70 -1.00
C ASN A 53 -3.11 -10.31 0.42
N ALA A 54 -3.95 -11.12 1.06
CA ALA A 54 -4.35 -10.90 2.45
C ALA A 54 -3.14 -10.92 3.40
N THR A 55 -2.24 -11.90 3.25
CA THR A 55 -1.03 -12.01 4.06
C THR A 55 -0.11 -10.81 3.87
N VAL A 56 0.11 -10.39 2.63
CA VAL A 56 0.90 -9.19 2.30
C VAL A 56 0.27 -7.94 2.93
N MET A 57 -1.04 -7.76 2.80
CA MET A 57 -1.73 -6.59 3.35
C MET A 57 -1.67 -6.53 4.87
N VAL A 58 -1.81 -7.65 5.57
CA VAL A 58 -1.62 -7.73 7.03
C VAL A 58 -0.17 -7.38 7.40
N GLY A 59 0.82 -7.96 6.71
CA GLY A 59 2.23 -7.66 6.94
C GLY A 59 2.55 -6.17 6.71
N VAL A 60 2.03 -5.58 5.63
CA VAL A 60 2.17 -4.15 5.34
C VAL A 60 1.52 -3.29 6.42
N LEU A 61 0.33 -3.65 6.88
CA LEU A 61 -0.37 -2.93 7.94
C LEU A 61 0.45 -2.90 9.23
N LEU A 62 0.99 -4.06 9.63
CA LEU A 62 1.85 -4.18 10.82
C LEU A 62 3.16 -3.40 10.66
N THR A 63 3.78 -3.45 9.48
CA THR A 63 5.03 -2.71 9.19
C THR A 63 4.81 -1.19 9.24
N ARG A 64 3.65 -0.72 8.80
CA ARG A 64 3.31 0.71 8.84
C ARG A 64 3.05 1.22 10.26
N SER A 65 2.33 0.45 11.11
CA SER A 65 2.08 0.73 12.54
C SER A 65 1.91 2.22 12.92
N GLY A 66 1.25 3.01 12.06
CA GLY A 66 1.04 4.45 12.27
C GLY A 66 2.19 5.36 11.80
N LEU A 67 3.29 4.82 11.27
CA LEU A 67 4.42 5.60 10.73
C LEU A 67 4.00 6.50 9.56
N ASP A 68 3.01 6.10 8.80
CA ASP A 68 2.38 6.89 7.74
C ASP A 68 1.75 8.19 8.26
N GLN A 69 1.08 8.15 9.41
CA GLN A 69 0.50 9.34 10.05
C GLN A 69 1.58 10.30 10.56
N LEU A 70 2.66 9.75 11.14
CA LEU A 70 3.81 10.55 11.56
C LEU A 70 4.48 11.21 10.35
N PHE A 71 4.67 10.46 9.27
CA PHE A 71 5.26 10.99 8.04
C PHE A 71 4.41 12.07 7.39
N LEU A 72 3.09 11.86 7.30
CA LEU A 72 2.14 12.85 6.82
C LEU A 72 2.23 14.16 7.61
N ARG A 73 2.25 14.06 8.94
CA ARG A 73 2.34 15.21 9.85
C ARG A 73 3.65 15.97 9.66
N GLU A 74 4.76 15.26 9.54
CA GLU A 74 6.08 15.86 9.36
C GLU A 74 6.21 16.57 8.01
N VAL A 75 5.77 15.94 6.91
CA VAL A 75 5.77 16.56 5.58
C VAL A 75 4.92 17.83 5.56
N SER A 76 3.78 17.84 6.25
CA SER A 76 2.94 19.02 6.34
C SER A 76 3.54 20.15 7.20
N SER A 77 4.47 19.83 8.10
CA SER A 77 5.18 20.82 8.92
C SER A 77 6.32 21.50 8.14
N VAL A 78 6.96 20.81 7.21
CA VAL A 78 7.98 21.39 6.31
C VAL A 78 7.40 22.49 5.42
N GLU A 79 6.18 22.31 4.95
CA GLU A 79 5.46 23.36 4.19
C GLU A 79 5.29 24.66 4.99
N LYS A 80 5.44 24.58 6.32
CA LYS A 80 5.40 25.74 7.26
C LYS A 80 6.79 26.30 7.63
N GLY A 81 7.88 25.86 6.97
CA GLY A 81 9.22 26.39 7.14
C GLY A 81 10.13 25.66 8.15
N MET A 82 9.72 24.51 8.68
CA MET A 82 10.51 23.70 9.64
C MET A 82 11.33 22.61 8.93
N THR A 83 12.35 23.00 8.20
CA THR A 83 13.08 22.08 7.30
C THR A 83 14.13 21.19 8.01
N GLU A 84 14.71 21.65 9.11
CA GLU A 84 15.80 20.93 9.80
C GLU A 84 15.32 19.64 10.51
N SER A 85 14.12 19.67 11.08
CA SER A 85 13.54 18.52 11.77
C SER A 85 13.19 17.37 10.80
N TYR A 86 12.81 17.71 9.57
CA TYR A 86 12.36 16.76 8.55
C TYR A 86 13.37 15.64 8.23
N SER A 87 14.62 15.98 7.99
CA SER A 87 15.65 15.01 7.60
C SER A 87 15.91 13.96 8.69
N ARG A 88 15.90 14.37 9.95
CA ARG A 88 16.09 13.47 11.11
C ARG A 88 14.89 12.55 11.29
N THR A 89 13.69 13.13 11.29
CA THR A 89 12.43 12.38 11.46
C THR A 89 12.22 11.40 10.32
N TYR A 90 12.51 11.81 9.08
CA TYR A 90 12.43 10.93 7.91
C TYR A 90 13.34 9.69 8.06
N ARG A 91 14.61 9.90 8.41
CA ARG A 91 15.56 8.78 8.61
C ARG A 91 15.10 7.83 9.72
N SER A 92 14.56 8.36 10.81
CA SER A 92 14.03 7.56 11.91
C SER A 92 12.82 6.74 11.48
N ILE A 93 11.86 7.33 10.75
CA ILE A 93 10.67 6.65 10.24
C ILE A 93 11.07 5.51 9.29
N VAL A 94 11.96 5.79 8.32
CA VAL A 94 12.45 4.78 7.39
C VAL A 94 13.22 3.68 8.11
N GLY A 95 14.07 4.02 9.08
CA GLY A 95 14.81 3.06 9.87
C GLY A 95 13.90 2.12 10.66
N ILE A 96 12.91 2.66 11.38
CA ILE A 96 11.94 1.87 12.15
C ILE A 96 11.12 0.98 11.20
N GLN A 97 10.64 1.53 10.10
CA GLN A 97 9.86 0.80 9.10
C GLN A 97 10.65 -0.37 8.52
N LEU A 98 11.92 -0.15 8.15
CA LEU A 98 12.78 -1.21 7.63
C LEU A 98 13.04 -2.29 8.69
N THR A 99 13.30 -1.91 9.93
CA THR A 99 13.53 -2.86 11.02
C THR A 99 12.32 -3.75 11.26
N ILE A 100 11.12 -3.15 11.39
CA ILE A 100 9.87 -3.91 11.57
C ILE A 100 9.57 -4.74 10.33
N GLY A 101 9.72 -4.18 9.14
CA GLY A 101 9.46 -4.86 7.87
C GLY A 101 10.37 -6.07 7.67
N ILE A 102 11.67 -5.94 7.94
CA ILE A 102 12.63 -7.05 7.85
C ILE A 102 12.30 -8.12 8.89
N ALA A 103 12.01 -7.74 10.13
CA ALA A 103 11.67 -8.69 11.20
C ALA A 103 10.41 -9.49 10.85
N LEU A 104 9.33 -8.83 10.40
CA LEU A 104 8.09 -9.49 10.00
C LEU A 104 8.28 -10.35 8.74
N SER A 105 9.02 -9.85 7.75
CA SER A 105 9.32 -10.59 6.53
C SER A 105 10.13 -11.86 6.83
N LEU A 106 11.17 -11.76 7.66
CA LEU A 106 11.98 -12.89 8.06
C LEU A 106 11.17 -13.90 8.88
N LEU A 107 10.37 -13.43 9.82
CA LEU A 107 9.48 -14.28 10.62
C LEU A 107 8.50 -15.05 9.74
N LEU A 108 7.86 -14.38 8.78
CA LEU A 108 6.95 -15.03 7.85
C LEU A 108 7.69 -16.00 6.93
N PHE A 109 8.88 -15.65 6.44
CA PHE A 109 9.68 -16.49 5.57
C PHE A 109 10.08 -17.79 6.25
N VAL A 110 10.56 -17.72 7.49
CA VAL A 110 10.97 -18.90 8.27
C VAL A 110 9.77 -19.75 8.68
N SER A 111 8.66 -19.13 9.05
CA SER A 111 7.45 -19.84 9.47
C SER A 111 6.58 -20.34 8.30
N ALA A 112 6.85 -19.95 7.06
CA ALA A 112 6.02 -20.22 5.89
C ALA A 112 5.74 -21.72 5.67
N ASP A 113 6.76 -22.57 5.76
CA ASP A 113 6.62 -24.01 5.55
C ASP A 113 5.83 -24.66 6.69
N TRP A 114 6.03 -24.21 7.92
CA TRP A 114 5.27 -24.67 9.07
C TRP A 114 3.79 -24.24 8.97
N LEU A 115 3.55 -22.98 8.62
CA LEU A 115 2.21 -22.42 8.46
C LEU A 115 1.42 -23.14 7.35
N SER A 116 2.10 -23.44 6.23
CA SER A 116 1.47 -24.11 5.09
C SER A 116 1.03 -25.53 5.41
N ARG A 117 1.78 -26.25 6.26
CA ARG A 117 1.46 -27.62 6.66
C ARG A 117 0.49 -27.68 7.83
N ALA A 118 0.72 -26.85 8.87
CA ALA A 118 -0.04 -26.92 10.12
C ALA A 118 -1.43 -26.27 10.02
N TRP A 119 -1.59 -25.21 9.20
CA TRP A 119 -2.83 -24.44 9.15
C TRP A 119 -3.55 -24.52 7.81
N LEU A 120 -2.83 -24.64 6.71
CA LEU A 120 -3.43 -24.59 5.37
C LEU A 120 -3.57 -25.99 4.75
N ASP A 121 -2.95 -27.00 5.36
CA ASP A 121 -2.93 -28.39 4.89
C ASP A 121 -2.56 -28.55 3.40
N THR A 122 -1.77 -27.58 2.89
CA THR A 122 -1.43 -27.44 1.48
C THR A 122 0.06 -27.06 1.36
N PRO A 123 0.98 -28.01 1.15
CA PRO A 123 2.42 -27.74 1.11
C PRO A 123 2.86 -26.73 0.05
N SER A 124 2.13 -26.64 -1.08
CA SER A 124 2.40 -25.67 -2.14
C SER A 124 2.23 -24.20 -1.72
N MET A 125 1.46 -23.94 -0.66
CA MET A 125 1.28 -22.60 -0.11
C MET A 125 2.54 -22.04 0.57
N GLY A 126 3.49 -22.88 0.95
CA GLY A 126 4.77 -22.45 1.54
C GLY A 126 5.54 -21.51 0.61
N ILE A 127 5.60 -21.81 -0.68
CA ILE A 127 6.27 -20.96 -1.69
C ILE A 127 5.53 -19.61 -1.81
N ILE A 128 4.21 -19.62 -1.80
CA ILE A 128 3.37 -18.42 -1.89
C ILE A 128 3.59 -17.50 -0.68
N LEU A 129 3.63 -18.06 0.53
CA LEU A 129 3.91 -17.31 1.75
C LEU A 129 5.33 -16.75 1.78
N LYS A 130 6.34 -17.49 1.28
CA LYS A 130 7.71 -16.99 1.11
C LYS A 130 7.76 -15.83 0.12
N SER A 131 7.07 -15.94 -1.00
CA SER A 131 6.96 -14.83 -1.96
C SER A 131 6.27 -13.61 -1.35
N ALA A 132 5.19 -13.81 -0.60
CA ALA A 132 4.49 -12.75 0.13
C ALA A 132 5.42 -12.02 1.10
N SER A 133 6.30 -12.74 1.81
CA SER A 133 7.24 -12.14 2.77
C SER A 133 8.20 -11.14 2.12
N VAL A 134 8.66 -11.43 0.90
CA VAL A 134 9.56 -10.52 0.15
C VAL A 134 8.83 -9.26 -0.31
N ILE A 135 7.55 -9.36 -0.66
CA ILE A 135 6.74 -8.25 -1.17
C ILE A 135 6.35 -7.25 -0.07
N ILE A 136 6.28 -7.68 1.20
CA ILE A 136 5.86 -6.82 2.33
C ILE A 136 6.72 -5.55 2.42
N ILE A 137 8.04 -5.66 2.33
CA ILE A 137 8.96 -4.54 2.54
C ILE A 137 8.77 -3.46 1.46
N PRO A 138 8.91 -3.75 0.15
CA PRO A 138 8.77 -2.71 -0.88
C PRO A 138 7.37 -2.12 -0.92
N LEU A 139 6.33 -2.92 -0.65
CA LEU A 139 4.96 -2.44 -0.65
C LEU A 139 4.68 -1.53 0.56
N ALA A 140 5.15 -1.88 1.76
CA ALA A 140 5.04 -1.03 2.94
C ALA A 140 5.77 0.30 2.73
N PHE A 141 6.96 0.27 2.13
CA PHE A 141 7.73 1.45 1.79
C PHE A 141 6.99 2.36 0.80
N ASN A 142 6.40 1.78 -0.24
CA ASN A 142 5.59 2.51 -1.21
C ASN A 142 4.41 3.25 -0.54
N PHE A 143 3.68 2.60 0.36
CA PHE A 143 2.55 3.23 1.04
C PHE A 143 2.97 4.40 1.95
N VAL A 144 4.04 4.28 2.72
CA VAL A 144 4.52 5.37 3.58
C VAL A 144 4.96 6.56 2.73
N HIS A 145 5.67 6.32 1.62
CA HIS A 145 6.08 7.42 0.73
C HIS A 145 4.91 8.07 0.01
N ALA A 146 3.88 7.29 -0.33
CA ALA A 146 2.66 7.83 -0.91
C ALA A 146 1.99 8.87 0.02
N GLU A 147 2.00 8.65 1.35
CA GLU A 147 1.47 9.65 2.30
C GLU A 147 2.27 10.95 2.29
N GLY A 148 3.56 10.91 1.94
CA GLY A 148 4.37 12.12 1.73
C GLY A 148 3.85 12.98 0.58
N PHE A 149 3.40 12.37 -0.53
CA PHE A 149 2.75 13.09 -1.63
C PHE A 149 1.40 13.67 -1.23
N ARG A 150 0.65 12.95 -0.40
CA ARG A 150 -0.60 13.44 0.18
C ARG A 150 -0.38 14.66 1.06
N GLY A 151 0.67 14.64 1.89
CA GLY A 151 1.06 15.78 2.72
C GLY A 151 1.40 17.05 1.93
N ARG A 152 1.97 16.87 0.72
CA ARG A 152 2.26 17.96 -0.23
C ARG A 152 1.10 18.31 -1.15
N LYS A 153 -0.10 17.78 -0.92
CA LYS A 153 -1.31 17.98 -1.74
C LYS A 153 -1.16 17.51 -3.21
N GLN A 154 -0.18 16.66 -3.49
CA GLN A 154 0.06 16.06 -4.81
C GLN A 154 -0.80 14.80 -4.97
N LEU A 155 -2.11 14.98 -5.08
CA LEU A 155 -3.10 13.90 -5.09
C LEU A 155 -2.91 12.91 -6.24
N PHE A 156 -2.48 13.38 -7.41
CA PHE A 156 -2.23 12.50 -8.56
C PHE A 156 -1.11 11.49 -8.26
N ASN A 157 0.04 11.94 -7.73
CA ASN A 157 1.15 11.08 -7.37
C ASN A 157 0.78 10.09 -6.26
N TYR A 158 -0.01 10.56 -5.27
CA TYR A 158 -0.55 9.71 -4.21
C TYR A 158 -1.39 8.56 -4.76
N ILE A 159 -2.35 8.86 -5.67
CA ILE A 159 -3.23 7.84 -6.27
C ILE A 159 -2.43 6.88 -7.15
N SER A 160 -1.52 7.41 -7.95
CA SER A 160 -0.65 6.60 -8.80
C SER A 160 0.09 5.54 -7.97
N LEU A 161 0.75 5.94 -6.88
CA LEU A 161 1.49 5.03 -6.00
C LEU A 161 0.61 4.06 -5.23
N THR A 162 -0.58 4.49 -4.77
CA THR A 162 -1.41 3.66 -3.90
C THR A 162 -2.38 2.76 -4.66
N ARG A 163 -2.70 3.08 -5.92
CA ARG A 163 -3.71 2.37 -6.69
C ARG A 163 -3.20 1.80 -8.01
N ILE A 164 -2.45 2.57 -8.80
CA ILE A 164 -2.02 2.14 -10.13
C ILE A 164 -0.84 1.19 -10.03
N TRP A 165 0.22 1.55 -9.29
CA TRP A 165 1.41 0.73 -9.14
C TRP A 165 1.14 -0.66 -8.53
N PRO A 166 0.39 -0.81 -7.43
CA PRO A 166 0.09 -2.15 -6.91
C PRO A 166 -0.63 -3.05 -7.92
N ILE A 167 -1.54 -2.49 -8.73
CA ILE A 167 -2.22 -3.26 -9.79
C ILE A 167 -1.25 -3.64 -10.91
N ALA A 168 -0.35 -2.73 -11.32
CA ALA A 168 0.64 -3.01 -12.35
C ALA A 168 1.67 -4.07 -11.93
N PHE A 169 1.95 -4.22 -10.64
CA PHE A 169 2.84 -5.28 -10.13
C PHE A 169 2.15 -6.62 -9.91
N THR A 170 0.81 -6.64 -9.90
CA THR A 170 0.03 -7.88 -9.71
C THR A 170 -0.49 -8.47 -11.01
N LEU A 171 -0.40 -7.73 -12.12
CA LEU A 171 -0.66 -8.18 -13.50
C LEU A 171 0.61 -8.73 -14.15
#